data_82f21a34ce4783f91958736ab8c70a3c
#
_entry.id   82f21a34ce4783f91958736ab8c70a3c
#
_cell.length_a   1.000
_cell.length_b   1.000
_cell.length_c   1.000
_cell.angle_alpha   90.00
_cell.angle_beta   90.00
_cell.angle_gamma   90.00
#
_symmetry.space_group_name_H-M   'P 1'
#
loop_
_entity.id
_entity.type
_entity.pdbx_description
1 polymer ?
#
loop_
_entity_poly.entity_id
_entity_poly.type
_entity_poly.pdbx_seq_one_letter_code
_entity_poly.pdbx_strand_id
1 'polypeptide(L)'
;MLLALAGCGAVDAPRGRIEDVRRLQRGDSLQLEVQQRLQFQPVMLEALANGIGLRLDYVLYFCESEQRAVRSLWLRYYALAGEYEMRWEGETQGRRFARRGALLAALDRIRIELPAQAAECDLSLSLELERSALPAPLRFPALIGLQDWRLSSDLYLVPALAAP
;
A
#
# COMPACT_ATOMS: atom_id res chain seq x y z
N MET A 1 4.77 43.24 25.70
CA MET A 1 4.94 42.88 24.30
C MET A 1 5.20 41.38 24.26
N LEU A 2 4.12 40.58 24.19
CA LEU A 2 4.18 39.11 24.15
C LEU A 2 4.21 38.66 22.69
N LEU A 3 5.34 38.05 22.25
CA LEU A 3 5.39 37.33 20.99
C LEU A 3 4.82 35.93 21.19
N ALA A 4 3.63 35.71 20.63
CA ALA A 4 3.08 34.38 20.50
C ALA A 4 3.78 33.64 19.32
N LEU A 5 4.65 32.71 19.63
CA LEU A 5 5.18 31.73 18.66
C LEU A 5 4.08 30.73 18.35
N ALA A 6 3.34 30.97 17.27
CA ALA A 6 2.47 29.98 16.66
C ALA A 6 3.35 28.94 15.94
N GLY A 7 3.70 27.88 16.65
CA GLY A 7 4.29 26.70 16.05
C GLY A 7 3.23 25.97 15.21
N CYS A 8 3.13 26.29 13.93
CA CYS A 8 2.45 25.42 12.98
C CYS A 8 3.27 24.13 12.85
N GLY A 9 2.89 23.11 13.62
CA GLY A 9 3.30 21.73 13.33
C GLY A 9 2.72 21.37 11.98
N ALA A 10 3.54 21.35 10.93
CA ALA A 10 3.16 20.79 9.65
C ALA A 10 2.80 19.33 9.89
N VAL A 11 1.50 19.03 9.86
CA VAL A 11 1.04 17.65 9.78
C VAL A 11 1.52 17.14 8.43
N ASP A 12 2.51 16.24 8.45
CA ASP A 12 3.03 15.63 7.23
C ASP A 12 1.87 14.97 6.48
N ALA A 13 1.56 15.49 5.31
CA ALA A 13 0.51 14.94 4.47
C ALA A 13 0.86 13.48 4.11
N PRO A 14 -0.12 12.57 4.09
CA PRO A 14 0.10 11.18 3.72
C PRO A 14 0.69 11.13 2.30
N ARG A 15 1.74 10.32 2.11
CA ARG A 15 2.45 10.16 0.82
C ARG A 15 1.79 9.13 -0.09
N GLY A 16 0.69 8.55 0.35
CA GLY A 16 -0.20 7.69 -0.42
C GLY A 16 -1.62 8.22 -0.37
N ARG A 17 -2.32 8.13 -1.48
CA ARG A 17 -3.74 8.46 -1.56
C ARG A 17 -4.46 7.35 -2.29
N ILE A 18 -5.51 6.82 -1.67
CA ILE A 18 -6.50 5.99 -2.34
C ILE A 18 -7.51 6.94 -2.97
N GLU A 19 -7.66 6.90 -4.29
CA GLU A 19 -8.49 7.83 -5.05
C GLU A 19 -9.88 7.27 -5.30
N ASP A 20 -9.97 5.96 -5.61
CA ASP A 20 -11.24 5.27 -5.86
C ASP A 20 -11.11 3.77 -5.53
N VAL A 21 -12.18 3.17 -5.04
CA VAL A 21 -12.27 1.74 -4.82
C VAL A 21 -13.59 1.21 -5.35
N ARG A 22 -13.51 0.24 -6.26
CA ARG A 22 -14.67 -0.41 -6.86
C ARG A 22 -14.73 -1.86 -6.43
N ARG A 23 -15.92 -2.30 -6.04
CA ARG A 23 -16.20 -3.71 -5.74
C ARG A 23 -16.58 -4.43 -7.01
N LEU A 24 -15.90 -5.53 -7.29
CA LEU A 24 -16.17 -6.41 -8.43
C LEU A 24 -16.46 -7.79 -7.88
N GLN A 25 -17.72 -8.21 -7.98
CA GLN A 25 -18.08 -9.58 -7.60
C GLN A 25 -17.92 -10.52 -8.80
N ARG A 26 -17.17 -11.60 -8.60
CA ARG A 26 -17.03 -12.69 -9.58
C ARG A 26 -17.35 -14.02 -8.92
N GLY A 27 -18.58 -14.51 -9.12
CA GLY A 27 -19.04 -15.72 -8.43
C GLY A 27 -18.94 -15.54 -6.91
N ASP A 28 -18.23 -16.46 -6.25
CA ASP A 28 -18.05 -16.48 -4.79
C ASP A 28 -16.86 -15.64 -4.30
N SER A 29 -16.18 -14.90 -5.18
CA SER A 29 -15.07 -14.03 -4.79
C SER A 29 -15.44 -12.56 -4.96
N LEU A 30 -15.01 -11.74 -3.98
CA LEU A 30 -15.05 -10.29 -4.04
C LEU A 30 -13.66 -9.79 -4.40
N GLN A 31 -13.58 -8.93 -5.41
CA GLN A 31 -12.36 -8.20 -5.76
C GLN A 31 -12.58 -6.71 -5.54
N LEU A 32 -11.61 -6.05 -4.95
CA LEU A 32 -11.53 -4.60 -4.93
C LEU A 32 -10.57 -4.13 -6.02
N GLU A 33 -11.04 -3.33 -6.95
CA GLU A 33 -10.17 -2.57 -7.84
C GLU A 33 -9.89 -1.23 -7.17
N VAL A 34 -8.62 -1.01 -6.81
CA VAL A 34 -8.17 0.18 -6.07
C VAL A 34 -7.40 1.07 -7.03
N GLN A 35 -7.85 2.31 -7.19
CA GLN A 35 -7.10 3.37 -7.84
C GLN A 35 -6.40 4.21 -6.76
N GLN A 36 -5.11 4.39 -6.92
CA GLN A 36 -4.30 5.05 -5.90
C GLN A 36 -3.15 5.83 -6.52
N ARG A 37 -2.59 6.73 -5.75
CA ARG A 37 -1.38 7.46 -6.10
C ARG A 37 -0.38 7.37 -4.97
N LEU A 38 0.79 6.82 -5.26
CA LEU A 38 1.85 6.59 -4.28
C LEU A 38 3.07 7.45 -4.61
N GLN A 39 3.57 8.17 -3.62
CA GLN A 39 4.76 9.00 -3.74
C GLN A 39 5.93 8.34 -3.02
N PHE A 40 6.67 7.50 -3.73
CA PHE A 40 7.89 6.90 -3.21
C PHE A 40 8.98 7.94 -3.05
N GLN A 41 9.64 7.93 -1.90
CA GLN A 41 10.80 8.77 -1.66
C GLN A 41 12.03 8.24 -2.42
N PRO A 42 13.00 9.11 -2.76
CA PRO A 42 14.23 8.70 -3.45
C PRO A 42 14.94 7.51 -2.77
N VAL A 43 15.04 7.50 -1.44
CA VAL A 43 15.66 6.42 -0.68
C VAL A 43 14.95 5.07 -0.86
N MET A 44 13.63 5.05 -0.98
CA MET A 44 12.86 3.83 -1.25
C MET A 44 13.14 3.30 -2.66
N LEU A 45 13.18 4.20 -3.64
CA LEU A 45 13.45 3.85 -5.03
C LEU A 45 14.88 3.36 -5.24
N GLU A 46 15.84 3.96 -4.53
CA GLU A 46 17.23 3.53 -4.52
C GLU A 46 17.37 2.15 -3.87
N ALA A 47 16.75 1.94 -2.71
CA ALA A 47 16.75 0.66 -2.04
C ALA A 47 16.18 -0.44 -2.94
N LEU A 48 15.04 -0.17 -3.58
CA LEU A 48 14.43 -1.10 -4.54
C LEU A 48 15.38 -1.42 -5.71
N ALA A 49 16.04 -0.42 -6.29
CA ALA A 49 17.01 -0.59 -7.38
C ALA A 49 18.25 -1.40 -6.94
N ASN A 50 18.59 -1.36 -5.65
CA ASN A 50 19.67 -2.17 -5.05
C ASN A 50 19.20 -3.57 -4.61
N GLY A 51 18.00 -4.00 -5.01
CA GLY A 51 17.47 -5.34 -4.73
C GLY A 51 16.82 -5.49 -3.35
N ILE A 52 16.66 -4.40 -2.60
CA ILE A 52 15.94 -4.43 -1.31
C ILE A 52 14.44 -4.46 -1.60
N GLY A 53 13.76 -5.52 -1.12
CA GLY A 53 12.32 -5.66 -1.26
C GLY A 53 11.56 -4.63 -0.42
N LEU A 54 10.55 -4.01 -1.00
CA LEU A 54 9.59 -3.16 -0.30
C LEU A 54 8.27 -3.91 -0.15
N ARG A 55 7.70 -3.87 1.05
CA ARG A 55 6.40 -4.49 1.34
C ARG A 55 5.37 -3.40 1.62
N LEU A 56 4.29 -3.42 0.85
CA LEU A 56 3.14 -2.56 1.03
C LEU A 56 2.01 -3.40 1.66
N ASP A 57 1.54 -3.01 2.82
CA ASP A 57 0.45 -3.66 3.51
C ASP A 57 -0.85 -2.89 3.29
N TYR A 58 -1.82 -3.55 2.68
CA TYR A 58 -3.20 -3.09 2.53
C TYR A 58 -4.01 -3.64 3.69
N VAL A 59 -4.39 -2.75 4.59
CA VAL A 59 -5.15 -3.10 5.79
C VAL A 59 -6.63 -2.83 5.52
N LEU A 60 -7.42 -3.87 5.61
CA LEU A 60 -8.86 -3.83 5.39
C LEU A 60 -9.56 -4.13 6.71
N TYR A 61 -10.52 -3.28 7.05
CA TYR A 61 -11.48 -3.51 8.12
C TYR A 61 -12.86 -3.64 7.50
N PHE A 62 -13.61 -4.64 7.90
CA PHE A 62 -14.96 -4.89 7.41
C PHE A 62 -15.89 -5.35 8.53
N CYS A 63 -17.21 -5.23 8.31
CA CYS A 63 -18.23 -5.53 9.29
C CYS A 63 -18.02 -4.73 10.61
N GLU A 64 -18.09 -3.40 10.54
CA GLU A 64 -17.97 -2.49 11.69
C GLU A 64 -16.61 -2.60 12.43
N SER A 65 -15.55 -2.89 11.67
CA SER A 65 -14.17 -3.04 12.18
C SER A 65 -13.95 -4.24 13.10
N GLU A 66 -14.90 -5.16 13.22
CA GLU A 66 -14.72 -6.39 13.99
C GLU A 66 -13.77 -7.37 13.30
N GLN A 67 -13.69 -7.31 11.96
CA GLN A 67 -12.81 -8.17 11.18
C GLN A 67 -11.75 -7.36 10.46
N ARG A 68 -10.51 -7.83 10.56
CA ARG A 68 -9.34 -7.22 9.92
C ARG A 68 -8.66 -8.22 9.00
N ALA A 69 -8.33 -7.78 7.79
CA ALA A 69 -7.46 -8.53 6.88
C ALA A 69 -6.29 -7.65 6.44
N VAL A 70 -5.14 -8.27 6.27
CA VAL A 70 -3.96 -7.62 5.69
C VAL A 70 -3.60 -8.35 4.41
N ARG A 71 -3.42 -7.61 3.34
CA ARG A 71 -2.92 -8.12 2.06
C ARG A 71 -1.62 -7.44 1.74
N SER A 72 -0.54 -8.20 1.74
CA SER A 72 0.83 -7.69 1.56
C SER A 72 1.26 -7.82 0.10
N LEU A 73 1.74 -6.71 -0.45
CA LEU A 73 2.24 -6.62 -1.81
C LEU A 73 3.75 -6.36 -1.75
N TRP A 74 4.52 -7.27 -2.33
CA TRP A 74 5.96 -7.16 -2.43
C TRP A 74 6.39 -6.53 -3.75
N LEU A 75 7.30 -5.57 -3.67
CA LEU A 75 8.01 -4.99 -4.80
C LEU A 75 9.48 -5.43 -4.70
N ARG A 76 10.03 -5.99 -5.76
CA ARG A 76 11.40 -6.49 -5.80
C ARG A 76 12.07 -6.15 -7.12
N TYR A 77 13.39 -6.04 -7.08
CA TYR A 77 14.22 -5.96 -8.28
C TYR A 77 15.18 -7.15 -8.31
N TYR A 78 15.22 -7.84 -9.42
CA TYR A 78 16.12 -8.97 -9.66
C TYR A 78 17.24 -8.53 -10.59
N ALA A 79 18.40 -8.18 -10.01
CA ALA A 79 19.52 -7.60 -10.74
C ALA A 79 20.04 -8.51 -11.88
N LEU A 80 20.06 -9.82 -11.67
CA LEU A 80 20.50 -10.78 -12.70
C LEU A 80 19.55 -10.84 -13.90
N ALA A 81 18.26 -10.67 -13.69
CA ALA A 81 17.27 -10.63 -14.75
C ALA A 81 17.04 -9.22 -15.30
N GLY A 82 17.47 -8.18 -14.59
CA GLY A 82 17.20 -6.80 -14.94
C GLY A 82 15.71 -6.43 -14.85
N GLU A 83 14.93 -7.14 -14.03
CA GLU A 83 13.48 -7.02 -13.98
C GLU A 83 12.98 -6.65 -12.58
N TYR A 84 11.91 -5.88 -12.55
CA TYR A 84 11.12 -5.60 -11.35
C TYR A 84 9.95 -6.58 -11.26
N GLU A 85 9.56 -6.95 -10.04
CA GLU A 85 8.41 -7.80 -9.78
C GLU A 85 7.47 -7.14 -8.77
N MET A 86 6.19 -7.28 -9.01
CA MET A 86 5.11 -6.98 -8.09
C MET A 86 4.35 -8.28 -7.81
N ARG A 87 4.32 -8.71 -6.52
CA ARG A 87 3.74 -10.00 -6.15
C ARG A 87 3.01 -9.93 -4.81
N TRP A 88 1.79 -10.42 -4.78
CA TRP A 88 1.07 -10.61 -3.53
C TRP A 88 1.71 -11.70 -2.67
N GLU A 89 1.70 -11.52 -1.37
CA GLU A 89 2.14 -12.55 -0.44
C GLU A 89 1.25 -13.79 -0.57
N GLY A 90 1.88 -14.97 -0.63
CA GLY A 90 1.20 -16.24 -0.88
C GLY A 90 1.05 -16.63 -2.35
N GLU A 91 1.27 -15.72 -3.30
CA GLU A 91 1.31 -16.07 -4.72
C GLU A 91 2.66 -16.66 -5.12
N THR A 92 2.64 -17.65 -6.02
CA THR A 92 3.85 -18.28 -6.54
C THR A 92 4.51 -17.47 -7.65
N GLN A 93 3.73 -16.66 -8.37
CA GLN A 93 4.19 -15.84 -9.49
C GLN A 93 3.71 -14.40 -9.32
N GLY A 94 4.61 -13.46 -9.61
CA GLY A 94 4.31 -12.04 -9.65
C GLY A 94 4.28 -11.49 -11.07
N ARG A 95 3.77 -10.27 -11.21
CA ARG A 95 3.87 -9.52 -12.47
C ARG A 95 5.26 -8.93 -12.60
N ARG A 96 5.87 -9.11 -13.77
CA ARG A 96 7.22 -8.62 -14.06
C ARG A 96 7.21 -7.42 -14.97
N PHE A 97 8.20 -6.54 -14.79
CA PHE A 97 8.33 -5.29 -15.50
C PHE A 97 9.81 -5.04 -15.82
N ALA A 98 10.10 -4.75 -17.08
CA ALA A 98 11.46 -4.43 -17.52
C ALA A 98 11.94 -3.06 -17.00
N ARG A 99 11.04 -2.17 -16.59
CA ARG A 99 11.36 -0.80 -16.16
C ARG A 99 10.63 -0.45 -14.86
N ARG A 100 11.34 0.27 -13.98
CA ARG A 100 10.77 0.80 -12.73
C ARG A 100 9.50 1.62 -12.95
N GLY A 101 9.50 2.49 -13.96
CA GLY A 101 8.32 3.31 -14.28
C GLY A 101 7.09 2.47 -14.62
N ALA A 102 7.26 1.33 -15.30
CA ALA A 102 6.15 0.42 -15.59
C ALA A 102 5.62 -0.27 -14.33
N LEU A 103 6.50 -0.65 -13.39
CA LEU A 103 6.09 -1.15 -12.07
C LEU A 103 5.28 -0.09 -11.31
N LEU A 104 5.80 1.15 -11.24
CA LEU A 104 5.13 2.24 -10.50
C LEU A 104 3.76 2.56 -11.12
N ALA A 105 3.67 2.63 -12.45
CA ALA A 105 2.40 2.83 -13.15
C ALA A 105 1.40 1.68 -12.90
N ALA A 106 1.88 0.45 -12.74
CA ALA A 106 1.02 -0.68 -12.41
C ALA A 106 0.48 -0.62 -10.97
N LEU A 107 1.16 0.08 -10.07
CA LEU A 107 0.69 0.32 -8.70
C LEU A 107 -0.46 1.33 -8.64
N ASP A 108 -0.62 2.20 -9.64
CA ASP A 108 -1.72 3.17 -9.66
C ASP A 108 -3.10 2.49 -9.72
N ARG A 109 -3.14 1.23 -10.18
CA ARG A 109 -4.35 0.42 -10.20
C ARG A 109 -4.04 -1.04 -9.85
N ILE A 110 -4.49 -1.45 -8.68
CA ILE A 110 -4.30 -2.83 -8.19
C ILE A 110 -5.63 -3.51 -7.95
N ARG A 111 -5.59 -4.84 -7.81
CA ARG A 111 -6.74 -5.66 -7.42
C ARG A 111 -6.41 -6.45 -6.17
N ILE A 112 -7.33 -6.42 -5.21
CA ILE A 112 -7.23 -7.13 -3.95
C ILE A 112 -8.37 -8.14 -3.89
N GLU A 113 -8.04 -9.41 -3.70
CA GLU A 113 -9.04 -10.45 -3.49
C GLU A 113 -9.43 -10.54 -2.01
N LEU A 114 -10.72 -10.60 -1.77
CA LEU A 114 -11.32 -10.70 -0.45
C LEU A 114 -12.26 -11.90 -0.36
N PRO A 115 -12.49 -12.43 0.85
CA PRO A 115 -13.51 -13.43 1.06
C PRO A 115 -14.91 -12.87 0.76
N ALA A 116 -15.81 -13.72 0.29
CA ALA A 116 -17.17 -13.32 -0.11
C ALA A 116 -17.95 -12.62 1.01
N GLN A 117 -17.71 -13.00 2.27
CA GLN A 117 -18.37 -12.41 3.44
C GLN A 117 -18.15 -10.88 3.55
N ALA A 118 -17.04 -10.37 2.99
CA ALA A 118 -16.77 -8.95 2.97
C ALA A 118 -17.67 -8.16 1.99
N ALA A 119 -18.42 -8.84 1.13
CA ALA A 119 -19.30 -8.17 0.15
C ALA A 119 -20.49 -7.46 0.80
N GLU A 120 -21.01 -8.00 1.89
CA GLU A 120 -22.24 -7.53 2.54
C GLU A 120 -21.97 -6.42 3.58
N CYS A 121 -20.71 -6.11 3.85
CA CYS A 121 -20.34 -5.14 4.86
C CYS A 121 -19.72 -3.88 4.25
N ASP A 122 -19.82 -2.79 4.99
CA ASP A 122 -18.96 -1.63 4.74
C ASP A 122 -17.51 -2.01 4.96
N LEU A 123 -16.65 -1.47 4.13
CA LEU A 123 -15.22 -1.68 4.19
C LEU A 123 -14.50 -0.37 4.46
N SER A 124 -13.40 -0.44 5.17
CA SER A 124 -12.40 0.61 5.14
C SER A 124 -11.05 0.04 4.76
N LEU A 125 -10.32 0.79 3.94
CA LEU A 125 -9.05 0.39 3.38
C LEU A 125 -8.01 1.47 3.68
N SER A 126 -6.85 1.06 4.14
CA SER A 126 -5.65 1.89 4.22
C SER A 126 -4.44 1.13 3.69
N LEU A 127 -3.40 1.88 3.38
CA LEU A 127 -2.15 1.37 2.86
C LEU A 127 -1.00 1.90 3.71
N GLU A 128 0.00 1.07 3.96
CA GLU A 128 1.26 1.50 4.57
C GLU A 128 2.46 0.71 4.05
N LEU A 129 3.63 1.34 4.03
CA LEU A 129 4.91 0.65 3.85
C LEU A 129 5.29 -0.04 5.16
N GLU A 130 5.40 -1.37 5.12
CA GLU A 130 5.81 -2.17 6.27
C GLU A 130 7.34 -2.07 6.51
N ARG A 131 7.72 -1.17 7.40
CA ARG A 131 9.13 -0.88 7.68
C ARG A 131 9.85 -2.01 8.42
N SER A 132 9.13 -2.84 9.17
CA SER A 132 9.72 -3.99 9.86
C SER A 132 10.18 -5.09 8.89
N ALA A 133 9.65 -5.09 7.66
CA ALA A 133 10.06 -6.00 6.59
C ALA A 133 11.40 -5.63 5.94
N LEU A 134 11.94 -4.43 6.22
CA LEU A 134 13.23 -4.00 5.72
C LEU A 134 14.38 -4.80 6.35
N PRO A 135 15.52 -4.99 5.64
CA PRO A 135 16.72 -5.57 6.21
C PRO A 135 17.18 -4.84 7.47
N ALA A 136 17.82 -5.55 8.41
CA ALA A 136 18.21 -5.02 9.70
C ALA A 136 18.95 -3.67 9.68
N PRO A 137 19.91 -3.40 8.76
CA PRO A 137 20.59 -2.11 8.71
C PRO A 137 19.68 -0.93 8.38
N LEU A 138 18.60 -1.15 7.64
CA LEU A 138 17.64 -0.11 7.25
C LEU A 138 16.44 -0.04 8.19
N ARG A 139 16.13 -1.13 8.88
CA ARG A 139 14.97 -1.23 9.77
C ARG A 139 15.01 -0.22 10.90
N PHE A 140 16.14 -0.12 11.60
CA PHE A 140 16.27 0.77 12.74
C PHE A 140 16.11 2.24 12.36
N PRO A 141 16.84 2.79 11.35
CA PRO A 141 16.63 4.16 10.87
C PRO A 141 15.18 4.41 10.43
N ALA A 142 14.55 3.44 9.77
CA ALA A 142 13.17 3.56 9.30
C ALA A 142 12.15 3.61 10.46
N LEU A 143 12.38 2.86 11.56
CA LEU A 143 11.47 2.80 12.69
C LEU A 143 11.56 4.02 13.61
N ILE A 144 12.75 4.63 13.77
CA ILE A 144 12.94 5.82 14.63
C ILE A 144 12.42 7.12 14.01
N GLY A 145 11.65 7.04 12.93
CA GLY A 145 10.89 8.18 12.42
C GLY A 145 11.59 9.01 11.37
N LEU A 146 12.57 8.47 10.66
CA LEU A 146 13.09 9.14 9.48
C LEU A 146 11.94 9.23 8.44
N GLN A 147 11.58 10.47 8.11
CA GLN A 147 10.46 10.78 7.20
C GLN A 147 10.59 10.11 5.83
N ASP A 148 11.80 9.81 5.41
CA ASP A 148 12.13 9.24 4.11
C ASP A 148 11.57 7.82 3.90
N TRP A 149 11.20 7.12 4.99
CA TRP A 149 10.62 5.78 4.95
C TRP A 149 9.12 5.75 5.25
N ARG A 150 8.44 6.90 5.19
CA ARG A 150 7.00 6.98 5.38
C ARG A 150 6.27 6.94 4.05
N LEU A 151 5.45 5.93 3.88
CA LEU A 151 4.47 5.83 2.80
C LEU A 151 3.21 5.23 3.40
N SER A 152 2.18 6.02 3.55
CA SER A 152 0.88 5.60 4.08
C SER A 152 -0.23 6.39 3.43
N SER A 153 -1.45 5.86 3.43
CA SER A 153 -2.65 6.58 3.03
C SER A 153 -3.54 6.86 4.22
N ASP A 154 -4.45 7.82 4.06
CA ASP A 154 -5.61 7.95 4.94
C ASP A 154 -6.53 6.74 4.76
N LEU A 155 -7.42 6.56 5.72
CA LEU A 155 -8.46 5.54 5.67
C LEU A 155 -9.49 5.90 4.60
N TYR A 156 -9.74 5.00 3.65
CA TYR A 156 -10.73 5.14 2.61
C TYR A 156 -11.95 4.28 2.93
N LEU A 157 -13.14 4.89 2.98
CA LEU A 157 -14.39 4.18 3.24
C LEU A 157 -14.99 3.68 1.94
N VAL A 158 -15.26 2.38 1.85
CA VAL A 158 -15.86 1.71 0.70
C VAL A 158 -17.25 1.22 1.11
N PRO A 159 -18.33 1.90 0.67
CA PRO A 159 -19.69 1.51 1.05
C PRO A 159 -20.02 0.09 0.58
N ALA A 160 -20.93 -0.57 1.29
CA ALA A 160 -21.48 -1.84 0.86
C ALA A 160 -22.12 -1.73 -0.53
N LEU A 161 -22.15 -2.83 -1.27
CA LEU A 161 -22.96 -2.88 -2.49
C LEU A 161 -24.41 -2.63 -2.09
N ALA A 162 -25.06 -1.64 -2.72
CA ALA A 162 -26.48 -1.47 -2.54
C ALA A 162 -27.17 -2.78 -2.93
N ALA A 163 -27.97 -3.34 -2.02
CA ALA A 163 -28.81 -4.49 -2.37
C ALA A 163 -29.71 -4.09 -3.54
N PRO A 164 -29.92 -4.99 -4.53
CA PRO A 164 -30.75 -4.72 -5.70
C PRO A 164 -32.21 -4.47 -5.33
#